data_d326833ca67d9c6894e48897f5858fa0
#
_entry.id   d326833ca67d9c6894e48897f5858fa0
#
_cell.length_a   1.000
_cell.length_b   1.000
_cell.length_c   1.000
_cell.angle_alpha   90.00
_cell.angle_beta   90.00
_cell.angle_gamma   90.00
#
_symmetry.space_group_name_H-M   'P 1'
#
loop_
_entity.id
_entity.type
_entity.pdbx_description
1 polymer ?
#
loop_
_entity_poly.entity_id
_entity_poly.type
_entity_poly.pdbx_seq_one_letter_code
_entity_poly.pdbx_strand_id
1 'polypeptide(L)'
;MAIRTVTIGSGNGADYEAGWKELTIKNAKYDHYNSNKFIDIWFEEYPGNMNARVYETVNKTTKEEFRISNWFRFSNSGIQEVIDNGSGHPVVTYDDDPVNLEGMKIHVLFYRKQTEDGEYARIWREPAPVIMETDKLSYTEKDVSYWKTRAERNFNSWKSRDGESVSSIETVASTITDPPKDKVPF
;
A
#
# COMPACT_ATOMS: atom_id res chain seq x y z
N MET A 1 36.69 0.01 -33.85
CA MET A 1 36.12 1.02 -32.95
C MET A 1 34.59 0.80 -32.92
N ALA A 2 33.98 0.47 -31.79
CA ALA A 2 32.54 0.23 -31.71
C ALA A 2 31.85 1.54 -31.22
N ILE A 3 30.93 2.06 -32.02
CA ILE A 3 30.08 3.21 -31.63
C ILE A 3 28.95 2.67 -30.77
N ARG A 4 28.81 3.16 -29.54
CA ARG A 4 27.71 2.82 -28.64
C ARG A 4 26.83 4.03 -28.47
N THR A 5 25.54 3.87 -28.68
CA THR A 5 24.52 4.91 -28.46
C THR A 5 23.90 4.69 -27.09
N VAL A 6 23.90 5.71 -26.25
CA VAL A 6 23.19 5.72 -24.96
C VAL A 6 22.09 6.78 -25.06
N THR A 7 20.86 6.39 -24.82
CA THR A 7 19.76 7.35 -24.70
C THR A 7 19.84 7.97 -23.29
N ILE A 8 20.16 9.25 -23.26
CA ILE A 8 20.05 10.04 -22.01
C ILE A 8 18.59 10.37 -21.83
N GLY A 9 17.91 9.66 -20.91
CA GLY A 9 16.55 10.02 -20.54
C GLY A 9 16.51 11.44 -20.01
N SER A 10 15.63 12.28 -20.56
CA SER A 10 15.29 13.56 -19.94
C SER A 10 14.63 13.23 -18.60
N GLY A 11 15.36 13.47 -17.51
CA GLY A 11 14.91 13.11 -16.18
C GLY A 11 13.76 14.02 -15.70
N ASN A 12 12.54 13.68 -16.04
CA ASN A 12 11.45 13.87 -15.11
C ASN A 12 11.66 12.79 -14.05
N GLY A 13 12.53 13.07 -13.09
CA GLY A 13 12.89 12.14 -12.04
C GLY A 13 11.63 11.77 -11.26
N ALA A 14 11.33 10.47 -11.19
CA ALA A 14 10.29 9.99 -10.32
C ALA A 14 10.53 10.54 -8.91
N ASP A 15 9.47 11.01 -8.27
CA ASP A 15 9.55 11.57 -6.92
C ASP A 15 9.76 10.43 -5.90
N TYR A 16 10.96 10.31 -5.37
CA TYR A 16 11.34 9.33 -4.34
C TYR A 16 11.29 9.90 -2.91
N GLU A 17 10.76 11.09 -2.72
CA GLU A 17 10.62 11.68 -1.40
C GLU A 17 9.70 10.83 -0.50
N ALA A 18 10.01 10.82 0.79
CA ALA A 18 9.19 10.14 1.79
C ALA A 18 7.80 10.80 1.90
N GLY A 19 6.78 10.00 2.17
CA GLY A 19 5.41 10.45 2.32
C GLY A 19 4.41 9.69 1.45
N TRP A 20 3.17 10.11 1.51
CA TRP A 20 2.08 9.49 0.77
C TRP A 20 2.07 9.94 -0.69
N LYS A 21 1.88 8.96 -1.58
CA LYS A 21 1.74 9.19 -3.03
C LYS A 21 0.54 8.39 -3.54
N GLU A 22 -0.26 9.01 -4.41
CA GLU A 22 -1.27 8.32 -5.19
C GLU A 22 -0.61 7.78 -6.46
N LEU A 23 -0.65 6.47 -6.65
CA LEU A 23 -0.01 5.79 -7.77
C LEU A 23 -0.98 4.88 -8.51
N THR A 24 -0.67 4.64 -9.79
CA THR A 24 -1.39 3.69 -10.64
C THR A 24 -0.65 2.37 -10.67
N ILE A 25 -1.33 1.27 -10.35
CA ILE A 25 -0.75 -0.06 -10.40
C ILE A 25 -0.55 -0.47 -11.86
N LYS A 26 0.68 -0.75 -12.23
CA LYS A 26 1.06 -1.17 -13.58
C LYS A 26 0.84 -2.66 -13.80
N ASN A 27 1.31 -3.47 -12.86
CA ASN A 27 1.07 -4.91 -12.79
C ASN A 27 1.32 -5.43 -11.38
N ALA A 28 0.90 -6.66 -11.12
CA ALA A 28 1.18 -7.36 -9.89
C ALA A 28 1.41 -8.86 -10.16
N LYS A 29 2.17 -9.53 -9.27
CA LYS A 29 2.48 -10.95 -9.43
C LYS A 29 2.69 -11.61 -8.08
N TYR A 30 2.07 -12.77 -7.89
CA TYR A 30 2.38 -13.65 -6.76
C TYR A 30 3.70 -14.40 -6.96
N ASP A 31 4.43 -14.59 -5.87
CA ASP A 31 5.63 -15.41 -5.79
C ASP A 31 5.82 -15.95 -4.36
N HIS A 32 6.86 -16.74 -4.14
CA HIS A 32 7.17 -17.37 -2.87
C HIS A 32 8.64 -17.20 -2.51
N TYR A 33 8.91 -17.02 -1.23
CA TYR A 33 10.26 -17.09 -0.67
C TYR A 33 10.23 -17.89 0.63
N ASN A 34 11.01 -18.98 0.71
CA ASN A 34 11.04 -19.87 1.87
C ASN A 34 9.64 -20.25 2.38
N SER A 35 8.77 -20.71 1.48
CA SER A 35 7.36 -21.09 1.75
C SER A 35 6.44 -19.93 2.13
N ASN A 36 6.92 -18.70 2.19
CA ASN A 36 6.09 -17.53 2.42
C ASN A 36 5.58 -16.96 1.08
N LYS A 37 4.27 -16.97 0.89
CA LYS A 37 3.63 -16.35 -0.27
C LYS A 37 3.68 -14.83 -0.13
N PHE A 38 3.95 -14.15 -1.22
CA PHE A 38 3.87 -12.69 -1.31
C PHE A 38 3.35 -12.24 -2.68
N ILE A 39 2.96 -10.99 -2.77
CA ILE A 39 2.66 -10.30 -4.02
C ILE A 39 3.64 -9.15 -4.20
N ASP A 40 4.23 -9.05 -5.38
CA ASP A 40 4.98 -7.88 -5.83
C ASP A 40 4.05 -7.02 -6.70
N ILE A 41 4.05 -5.70 -6.45
CA ILE A 41 3.18 -4.73 -7.09
C ILE A 41 4.04 -3.60 -7.64
N TRP A 42 3.96 -3.35 -8.96
CA TRP A 42 4.68 -2.30 -9.67
C TRP A 42 3.75 -1.17 -10.06
N PHE A 43 4.30 0.02 -10.25
CA PHE A 43 3.56 1.25 -10.52
C PHE A 43 4.00 1.88 -11.84
N GLU A 44 3.07 2.55 -12.53
CA GLU A 44 3.34 3.20 -13.82
C GLU A 44 4.36 4.34 -13.69
N GLU A 45 4.32 5.05 -12.57
CA GLU A 45 5.13 6.24 -12.29
C GLU A 45 6.59 5.93 -11.94
N TYR A 46 6.93 4.62 -11.73
CA TYR A 46 8.24 4.19 -11.26
C TYR A 46 8.87 3.09 -12.12
N PRO A 47 10.22 3.01 -12.18
CA PRO A 47 10.89 1.92 -12.86
C PRO A 47 10.71 0.57 -12.15
N GLY A 48 10.96 -0.52 -12.87
CA GLY A 48 10.69 -1.88 -12.41
C GLY A 48 11.47 -2.36 -11.17
N ASN A 49 12.46 -1.62 -10.71
CA ASN A 49 13.18 -1.89 -9.46
C ASN A 49 12.52 -1.24 -8.23
N MET A 50 11.44 -0.46 -8.43
CA MET A 50 10.64 0.12 -7.35
C MET A 50 9.28 -0.56 -7.31
N ASN A 51 9.12 -1.48 -6.37
CA ASN A 51 7.89 -2.23 -6.18
C ASN A 51 7.52 -2.33 -4.70
N ALA A 52 6.25 -2.58 -4.41
CA ALA A 52 5.81 -2.97 -3.09
C ALA A 52 5.80 -4.50 -3.00
N ARG A 53 6.57 -5.08 -2.07
CA ARG A 53 6.49 -6.51 -1.74
C ARG A 53 5.66 -6.71 -0.48
N VAL A 54 4.60 -7.48 -0.61
CA VAL A 54 3.60 -7.67 0.45
C VAL A 54 3.46 -9.15 0.76
N TYR A 55 3.97 -9.57 1.91
CA TYR A 55 3.84 -10.96 2.37
C TYR A 55 2.43 -11.23 2.90
N GLU A 56 1.90 -12.39 2.54
CA GLU A 56 0.65 -12.92 3.08
C GLU A 56 0.71 -12.92 4.61
N THR A 57 -0.31 -12.39 5.23
CA THR A 57 -0.39 -12.30 6.69
C THR A 57 -1.80 -12.60 7.15
N VAL A 58 -1.94 -13.67 7.91
CA VAL A 58 -3.22 -14.15 8.43
C VAL A 58 -3.42 -13.68 9.85
N ASN A 59 -4.59 -13.12 10.13
CA ASN A 59 -5.00 -12.79 11.49
C ASN A 59 -5.16 -14.08 12.31
N LYS A 60 -4.51 -14.15 13.45
CA LYS A 60 -4.52 -15.36 14.31
C LYS A 60 -5.90 -15.69 14.87
N THR A 61 -6.75 -14.68 15.05
CA THR A 61 -8.09 -14.82 15.62
C THR A 61 -9.13 -15.11 14.54
N THR A 62 -9.21 -14.27 13.50
CA THR A 62 -10.23 -14.38 12.44
C THR A 62 -9.85 -15.38 11.36
N LYS A 63 -8.57 -15.79 11.27
CA LYS A 63 -7.99 -16.63 10.22
C LYS A 63 -8.05 -16.03 8.81
N GLU A 64 -8.37 -14.75 8.70
CA GLU A 64 -8.44 -14.02 7.44
C GLU A 64 -7.06 -13.45 7.07
N GLU A 65 -6.72 -13.52 5.80
CA GLU A 65 -5.60 -12.76 5.24
C GLU A 65 -6.01 -11.29 5.16
N PHE A 66 -5.21 -10.38 5.70
CA PHE A 66 -5.59 -8.97 5.78
C PHE A 66 -4.64 -8.00 5.07
N ARG A 67 -3.41 -8.42 4.77
CA ARG A 67 -2.40 -7.51 4.25
C ARG A 67 -2.48 -7.37 2.73
N ILE A 68 -2.55 -8.50 2.02
CA ILE A 68 -2.78 -8.53 0.57
C ILE A 68 -4.21 -8.08 0.27
N SER A 69 -5.19 -8.55 1.06
CA SER A 69 -6.60 -8.16 0.95
C SER A 69 -6.83 -6.65 0.96
N ASN A 70 -6.03 -5.90 1.72
CA ASN A 70 -6.13 -4.44 1.74
C ASN A 70 -5.77 -3.80 0.38
N TRP A 71 -4.87 -4.39 -0.38
CA TRP A 71 -4.53 -3.88 -1.71
C TRP A 71 -5.71 -4.01 -2.67
N PHE A 72 -6.36 -5.18 -2.71
CA PHE A 72 -7.55 -5.41 -3.52
C PHE A 72 -8.72 -4.53 -3.07
N ARG A 73 -9.00 -4.51 -1.78
CA ARG A 73 -10.11 -3.75 -1.22
C ARG A 73 -9.96 -2.25 -1.43
N PHE A 74 -8.79 -1.67 -1.13
CA PHE A 74 -8.57 -0.22 -1.22
C PHE A 74 -8.46 0.30 -2.64
N SER A 75 -8.11 -0.54 -3.60
CA SER A 75 -8.16 -0.22 -5.03
C SER A 75 -9.49 -0.61 -5.69
N ASN A 76 -10.44 -1.18 -4.93
CA ASN A 76 -11.72 -1.71 -5.44
C ASN A 76 -11.53 -2.75 -6.55
N SER A 77 -10.50 -3.59 -6.43
CA SER A 77 -10.07 -4.57 -7.43
C SER A 77 -10.69 -5.94 -7.19
N GLY A 78 -11.23 -6.55 -8.22
CA GLY A 78 -11.77 -7.90 -8.15
C GLY A 78 -12.95 -8.09 -7.21
N ILE A 79 -13.56 -7.03 -6.66
CA ILE A 79 -14.64 -7.12 -5.69
C ILE A 79 -15.87 -7.78 -6.32
N GLN A 80 -16.25 -8.91 -5.79
CA GLN A 80 -17.41 -9.67 -6.25
C GLN A 80 -18.66 -9.30 -5.45
N GLU A 81 -18.56 -9.29 -4.13
CA GLU A 81 -19.69 -9.07 -3.24
C GLU A 81 -19.29 -8.34 -1.97
N VAL A 82 -20.19 -7.51 -1.48
CA VAL A 82 -20.09 -6.84 -0.17
C VAL A 82 -21.37 -7.15 0.60
N ILE A 83 -21.25 -7.93 1.68
CA ILE A 83 -22.39 -8.34 2.50
C ILE A 83 -22.35 -7.58 3.81
N ASP A 84 -23.36 -6.75 4.06
CA ASP A 84 -23.60 -6.20 5.38
C ASP A 84 -24.39 -7.24 6.21
N ASN A 85 -23.71 -7.84 7.17
CA ASN A 85 -24.31 -8.83 8.08
C ASN A 85 -24.91 -8.16 9.36
N GLY A 86 -25.06 -6.86 9.37
CA GLY A 86 -25.60 -6.11 10.51
C GLY A 86 -24.65 -5.97 11.71
N SER A 87 -23.41 -6.45 11.59
CA SER A 87 -22.39 -6.34 12.66
C SER A 87 -21.66 -4.99 12.65
N GLY A 88 -21.94 -4.13 11.67
CA GLY A 88 -21.17 -2.92 11.39
C GLY A 88 -19.82 -3.19 10.69
N HIS A 89 -19.55 -4.45 10.34
CA HIS A 89 -18.35 -4.91 9.64
C HIS A 89 -18.75 -5.76 8.44
N PRO A 90 -19.03 -5.17 7.26
CA PRO A 90 -19.38 -5.95 6.07
C PRO A 90 -18.26 -6.90 5.68
N VAL A 91 -18.67 -8.05 5.18
CA VAL A 91 -17.78 -9.06 4.59
C VAL A 91 -17.62 -8.74 3.11
N VAL A 92 -16.39 -8.66 2.67
CA VAL A 92 -16.03 -8.41 1.27
C VAL A 92 -15.48 -9.69 0.67
N THR A 93 -16.08 -10.15 -0.41
CA THR A 93 -15.58 -11.25 -1.24
C THR A 93 -14.95 -10.67 -2.49
N TYR A 94 -13.75 -11.11 -2.83
CA TYR A 94 -13.01 -10.62 -4.00
C TYR A 94 -12.25 -11.76 -4.68
N ASP A 95 -12.00 -11.57 -5.97
CA ASP A 95 -11.12 -12.40 -6.78
C ASP A 95 -9.69 -11.86 -6.63
N ASP A 96 -8.79 -12.69 -6.11
CA ASP A 96 -7.41 -12.33 -5.81
C ASP A 96 -6.45 -12.50 -7.01
N ASP A 97 -6.99 -12.61 -8.24
CA ASP A 97 -6.15 -12.59 -9.43
C ASP A 97 -5.42 -11.23 -9.52
N PRO A 98 -4.07 -11.22 -9.55
CA PRO A 98 -3.29 -10.00 -9.60
C PRO A 98 -3.63 -9.06 -10.78
N VAL A 99 -4.14 -9.62 -11.88
CA VAL A 99 -4.56 -8.83 -13.05
C VAL A 99 -5.66 -7.82 -12.70
N ASN A 100 -6.48 -8.10 -11.70
CA ASN A 100 -7.53 -7.19 -11.24
C ASN A 100 -6.98 -5.89 -10.63
N LEU A 101 -5.72 -5.86 -10.22
CA LEU A 101 -5.06 -4.66 -9.69
C LEU A 101 -4.58 -3.71 -10.79
N GLU A 102 -4.39 -4.19 -12.02
CA GLU A 102 -3.82 -3.38 -13.10
C GLU A 102 -4.69 -2.18 -13.47
N GLY A 103 -4.06 -1.01 -13.61
CA GLY A 103 -4.73 0.26 -13.90
C GLY A 103 -5.43 0.92 -12.71
N MET A 104 -5.45 0.26 -11.56
CA MET A 104 -6.14 0.78 -10.37
C MET A 104 -5.26 1.76 -9.61
N LYS A 105 -5.89 2.77 -9.00
CA LYS A 105 -5.20 3.77 -8.19
C LYS A 105 -5.23 3.42 -6.71
N ILE A 106 -4.15 3.74 -6.01
CA ILE A 106 -4.00 3.49 -4.59
C ILE A 106 -3.01 4.48 -3.97
N HIS A 107 -3.18 4.80 -2.69
CA HIS A 107 -2.16 5.52 -1.95
C HIS A 107 -1.14 4.57 -1.34
N VAL A 108 0.14 4.90 -1.52
CA VAL A 108 1.28 4.19 -0.93
C VAL A 108 2.16 5.12 -0.13
N LEU A 109 2.72 4.61 0.95
CA LEU A 109 3.62 5.37 1.82
C LEU A 109 5.07 5.04 1.47
N PHE A 110 5.81 6.06 1.01
CA PHE A 110 7.26 5.98 0.79
C PHE A 110 8.00 6.32 2.07
N TYR A 111 9.09 5.60 2.30
CA TYR A 111 10.03 5.91 3.38
C TYR A 111 11.47 5.73 2.92
N ARG A 112 12.40 6.33 3.65
CA ARG A 112 13.84 6.22 3.37
C ARG A 112 14.44 5.19 4.32
N LYS A 113 15.19 4.25 3.78
CA LYS A 113 15.92 3.24 4.52
C LYS A 113 17.40 3.44 4.35
N GLN A 114 18.12 3.61 5.47
CA GLN A 114 19.58 3.66 5.49
C GLN A 114 20.12 2.23 5.46
N THR A 115 21.09 1.99 4.59
CA THR A 115 21.86 0.75 4.51
C THR A 115 23.35 1.08 4.50
N GLU A 116 24.21 0.07 4.55
CA GLU A 116 25.67 0.26 4.45
C GLU A 116 26.07 0.91 3.12
N ASP A 117 25.33 0.65 2.05
CA ASP A 117 25.59 1.15 0.69
C ASP A 117 24.94 2.50 0.40
N GLY A 118 24.20 3.09 1.36
CA GLY A 118 23.54 4.37 1.20
C GLY A 118 22.08 4.38 1.62
N GLU A 119 21.38 5.46 1.27
CA GLU A 119 19.98 5.67 1.57
C GLU A 119 19.09 5.37 0.36
N TYR A 120 18.09 4.52 0.54
CA TYR A 120 17.20 4.08 -0.52
C TYR A 120 15.73 4.35 -0.18
N ALA A 121 14.95 4.72 -1.18
CA ALA A 121 13.49 4.78 -1.07
C ALA A 121 12.91 3.36 -1.03
N ARG A 122 11.88 3.18 -0.21
CA ARG A 122 11.10 1.95 -0.08
C ARG A 122 9.63 2.27 0.03
N ILE A 123 8.79 1.30 -0.30
CA ILE A 123 7.34 1.40 -0.15
C ILE A 123 6.92 0.58 1.07
N TRP A 124 6.12 1.21 1.94
CA TRP A 124 5.52 0.51 3.06
C TRP A 124 4.42 -0.44 2.59
N ARG A 125 4.34 -1.59 3.23
CA ARG A 125 3.44 -2.70 2.86
C ARG A 125 1.95 -2.45 3.06
N GLU A 126 1.57 -1.42 3.79
CA GLU A 126 0.18 -1.10 4.07
C GLU A 126 -0.26 0.11 3.24
N PRO A 127 -1.16 -0.10 2.27
CA PRO A 127 -1.70 0.98 1.44
C PRO A 127 -2.85 1.70 2.14
N ALA A 128 -3.31 2.78 1.52
CA ALA A 128 -4.57 3.42 1.87
C ALA A 128 -5.42 3.62 0.60
N PRO A 129 -6.76 3.66 0.72
CA PRO A 129 -7.63 3.88 -0.42
C PRO A 129 -7.45 5.28 -1.01
N VAL A 130 -7.86 5.46 -2.26
CA VAL A 130 -8.15 6.77 -2.84
C VAL A 130 -9.61 7.12 -2.58
N ILE A 131 -9.98 8.40 -2.68
CA ILE A 131 -11.38 8.80 -2.63
C ILE A 131 -12.09 8.20 -3.83
N MET A 132 -13.12 7.42 -3.60
CA MET A 132 -13.92 6.81 -4.65
C MET A 132 -15.36 6.58 -4.21
N GLU A 133 -16.28 6.61 -5.16
CA GLU A 133 -17.67 6.23 -4.99
C GLU A 133 -18.04 5.21 -6.06
N THR A 134 -18.32 3.99 -5.65
CA THR A 134 -18.70 2.89 -6.54
C THR A 134 -19.91 2.16 -5.97
N ASP A 135 -20.50 1.30 -6.79
CA ASP A 135 -21.63 0.44 -6.40
C ASP A 135 -21.25 -0.64 -5.37
N LYS A 136 -19.97 -0.90 -5.16
CA LYS A 136 -19.47 -1.94 -4.24
C LYS A 136 -18.78 -1.37 -3.02
N LEU A 137 -17.70 -0.62 -3.21
CA LEU A 137 -16.96 0.01 -2.12
C LEU A 137 -16.80 1.50 -2.38
N SER A 138 -17.02 2.29 -1.37
CA SER A 138 -16.83 3.74 -1.42
C SER A 138 -15.92 4.18 -0.28
N TYR A 139 -15.03 5.12 -0.57
CA TYR A 139 -14.13 5.70 0.42
C TYR A 139 -14.21 7.22 0.37
N THR A 140 -14.59 7.80 1.49
CA THR A 140 -14.61 9.24 1.69
C THR A 140 -13.23 9.78 2.07
N GLU A 141 -13.06 11.09 2.06
CA GLU A 141 -11.83 11.73 2.56
C GLU A 141 -11.51 11.32 4.01
N LYS A 142 -12.54 11.13 4.84
CA LYS A 142 -12.40 10.67 6.22
C LYS A 142 -11.83 9.24 6.28
N ASP A 143 -12.30 8.36 5.41
CA ASP A 143 -11.81 6.98 5.34
C ASP A 143 -10.34 6.94 4.89
N VAL A 144 -10.02 7.72 3.86
CA VAL A 144 -8.63 7.84 3.37
C VAL A 144 -7.70 8.33 4.48
N SER A 145 -8.10 9.38 5.19
CA SER A 145 -7.34 9.94 6.31
C SER A 145 -7.15 8.91 7.44
N TYR A 146 -8.21 8.19 7.80
CA TYR A 146 -8.16 7.13 8.81
C TYR A 146 -7.14 6.03 8.44
N TRP A 147 -7.20 5.52 7.21
CA TRP A 147 -6.33 4.44 6.77
C TRP A 147 -4.87 4.88 6.63
N LYS A 148 -4.61 6.12 6.17
CA LYS A 148 -3.27 6.71 6.16
C LYS A 148 -2.68 6.80 7.57
N THR A 149 -3.43 7.37 8.52
CA THR A 149 -3.00 7.49 9.92
C THR A 149 -2.73 6.14 10.56
N ARG A 150 -3.55 5.13 10.27
CA ARG A 150 -3.36 3.77 10.76
C ARG A 150 -2.08 3.13 10.22
N ALA A 151 -1.83 3.25 8.92
CA ALA A 151 -0.63 2.72 8.28
C ALA A 151 0.65 3.42 8.82
N GLU A 152 0.61 4.73 9.01
CA GLU A 152 1.72 5.49 9.64
C GLU A 152 1.99 5.03 11.08
N ARG A 153 0.95 4.81 11.88
CA ARG A 153 1.08 4.28 13.25
C ARG A 153 1.78 2.91 13.24
N ASN A 154 1.36 2.02 12.34
CA ASN A 154 1.95 0.70 12.19
C ASN A 154 3.41 0.78 11.70
N PHE A 155 3.70 1.68 10.77
CA PHE A 155 5.05 1.96 10.31
C PHE A 155 5.94 2.45 11.45
N ASN A 156 5.50 3.44 12.22
CA ASN A 156 6.26 3.99 13.35
C ASN A 156 6.50 2.93 14.44
N SER A 157 5.51 2.08 14.73
CA SER A 157 5.66 0.95 15.66
C SER A 157 6.67 -0.09 15.16
N TRP A 158 6.69 -0.38 13.88
CA TRP A 158 7.69 -1.25 13.27
C TRP A 158 9.09 -0.64 13.37
N LYS A 159 9.24 0.61 12.96
CA LYS A 159 10.50 1.35 13.02
C LYS A 159 11.11 1.35 14.43
N SER A 160 10.30 1.53 15.47
CA SER A 160 10.76 1.56 16.85
C SER A 160 11.25 0.21 17.35
N ARG A 161 10.73 -0.91 16.82
CA ARG A 161 11.10 -2.27 17.24
C ARG A 161 12.34 -2.79 16.53
N ASP A 162 12.46 -2.51 15.25
CA ASP A 162 13.49 -3.15 14.42
C ASP A 162 14.83 -2.41 14.45
N GLY A 163 14.93 -1.26 15.18
CA GLY A 163 16.20 -0.52 15.38
C GLY A 163 16.85 -0.02 14.09
N GLU A 164 16.16 -0.10 12.96
CA GLU A 164 16.65 0.37 11.68
C GLU A 164 16.70 1.90 11.66
N SER A 165 17.83 2.46 11.22
CA SER A 165 17.97 3.90 10.99
C SER A 165 17.15 4.31 9.75
N VAL A 166 15.90 4.63 9.97
CA VAL A 166 14.98 5.14 8.94
C VAL A 166 14.82 6.63 9.19
N SER A 167 15.06 7.46 8.18
CA SER A 167 14.82 8.89 8.30
C SER A 167 13.34 9.18 8.53
N SER A 168 13.06 10.16 9.39
CA SER A 168 11.71 10.51 9.84
C SER A 168 10.84 10.94 8.65
N ILE A 169 9.64 10.39 8.58
CA ILE A 169 8.55 11.05 7.88
C ILE A 169 8.26 12.31 8.68
N GLU A 170 8.33 13.50 8.10
CA GLU A 170 7.79 14.68 8.74
C GLU A 170 6.29 14.45 8.93
N THR A 171 5.92 14.14 10.17
CA THR A 171 4.52 13.99 10.54
C THR A 171 3.91 15.37 10.47
N VAL A 172 3.11 15.61 9.46
CA VAL A 172 2.14 16.71 9.51
C VAL A 172 1.17 16.31 10.62
N ALA A 173 1.44 16.83 11.80
CA ALA A 173 0.60 16.62 12.99
C ALA A 173 -0.74 17.34 12.75
N SER A 174 -1.64 16.69 12.03
CA SER A 174 -3.05 17.01 12.14
C SER A 174 -3.54 16.33 13.40
N THR A 175 -3.94 17.12 14.36
CA THR A 175 -4.61 16.71 15.59
C THR A 175 -5.94 16.04 15.22
N ILE A 176 -5.91 14.76 14.89
CA ILE A 176 -7.12 13.98 14.70
C ILE A 176 -7.40 13.34 16.05
N THR A 177 -8.41 13.86 16.74
CA THR A 177 -9.08 13.19 17.84
C THR A 177 -9.54 11.82 17.37
N ASP A 178 -9.20 10.76 18.10
CA ASP A 178 -9.67 9.39 17.83
C ASP A 178 -11.16 9.40 17.52
N PRO A 179 -11.60 8.76 16.42
CA PRO A 179 -13.02 8.58 16.19
C PRO A 179 -13.58 7.71 17.32
N PRO A 180 -14.84 7.92 17.71
CA PRO A 180 -15.50 7.15 18.76
C PRO A 180 -15.36 5.64 18.43
N LYS A 181 -15.09 4.84 19.46
CA LYS A 181 -14.72 3.40 19.39
C LYS A 181 -15.73 2.49 18.66
N ASP A 182 -16.87 3.00 18.25
CA ASP A 182 -18.01 2.22 17.80
C ASP A 182 -18.24 2.16 16.29
N LYS A 183 -17.37 2.79 15.47
CA LYS A 183 -17.49 2.70 14.00
C LYS A 183 -16.12 2.71 13.36
N VAL A 184 -15.60 1.52 13.07
CA VAL A 184 -14.45 1.34 12.18
C VAL A 184 -14.97 1.52 10.75
N PRO A 185 -14.49 2.50 9.96
CA PRO A 185 -14.79 2.56 8.54
C PRO A 185 -14.14 1.37 7.83
N PHE A 186 -14.85 0.83 6.88
CA PHE A 186 -14.50 -0.39 6.11
C PHE A 186 -13.22 -0.25 5.32
#